data_035d3a6f8dd59f342be002efade04724
#
_entry.id   035d3a6f8dd59f342be002efade04724
#
_cell.length_a   1.000
_cell.length_b   1.000
_cell.length_c   1.000
_cell.angle_alpha   90.00
_cell.angle_beta   90.00
_cell.angle_gamma   90.00
#
_symmetry.space_group_name_H-M   'P 1'
#
loop_
_entity.id
_entity.type
_entity.pdbx_description
1 polymer ?
#
loop_
_entity_poly.entity_id
_entity_poly.type
_entity_poly.pdbx_seq_one_letter_code
_entity_poly.pdbx_strand_id
1 'polypeptide(L)'
;SNASSDIQTIVTDVLNSRPYTHRQDVDMSVAAVITAQHDLRFLASTVGAVLAQRMLPGMIVIADCTGQIEQPMQMTFDVIHSSQDVLTEVPEAKTVRVILVGVKQAASFMDAVTRAMDQIGIDAGIRALWPLHDDSRPADDRCFETLLDAWRNTPTAALLGAKQLDWQAKNLHNVGLYAGHHDVVSLVVDGEPDQEQYDGRQDVLSVSLSGALVPLATLRAFEGADPWFGTFAESTDLCRRICLGGGRVVVVPQARIAHRRARFEGIRSKNGRPVEDEDGRIDPYLAVREANAKYAYTDMHRSWWPLLWLWSIIQSLGLAVLCLARKQPY
;
A
#
# COMPACT_ATOMS: atom_id res chain seq x y z
N SER A 1 -3.32 23.44 -17.74
CA SER A 1 -1.97 23.42 -17.15
C SER A 1 -1.47 22.00 -17.23
N ASN A 2 -0.42 21.77 -18.00
CA ASN A 2 0.26 20.47 -18.03
C ASN A 2 0.79 20.18 -16.63
N ALA A 3 0.22 19.19 -15.96
CA ALA A 3 0.79 18.66 -14.73
C ALA A 3 2.22 18.19 -15.04
N SER A 4 3.20 18.61 -14.23
CA SER A 4 4.57 18.18 -14.40
C SER A 4 4.65 16.66 -14.31
N SER A 5 5.32 16.02 -15.25
CA SER A 5 5.65 14.62 -15.23
C SER A 5 7.00 14.33 -14.57
N ASP A 6 7.66 15.35 -14.03
CA ASP A 6 8.97 15.24 -13.39
C ASP A 6 8.81 15.05 -11.87
N ILE A 7 9.22 13.87 -11.38
CA ILE A 7 9.13 13.50 -9.96
C ILE A 7 9.84 14.51 -9.07
N GLN A 8 11.03 14.94 -9.42
CA GLN A 8 11.79 15.92 -8.63
C GLN A 8 11.02 17.24 -8.49
N THR A 9 10.46 17.74 -9.58
CA THR A 9 9.66 18.97 -9.57
C THR A 9 8.40 18.81 -8.75
N ILE A 10 7.68 17.72 -8.91
CA ILE A 10 6.46 17.42 -8.13
C ILE A 10 6.77 17.43 -6.63
N VAL A 11 7.78 16.71 -6.20
CA VAL A 11 8.15 16.60 -4.78
C VAL A 11 8.64 17.95 -4.24
N THR A 12 9.47 18.66 -4.98
CA THR A 12 9.98 19.96 -4.59
C THR A 12 8.86 20.98 -4.43
N ASP A 13 7.90 21.02 -5.37
CA ASP A 13 6.75 21.93 -5.32
C ASP A 13 5.85 21.65 -4.12
N VAL A 14 5.61 20.37 -3.81
CA VAL A 14 4.82 19.98 -2.63
C VAL A 14 5.53 20.36 -1.34
N LEU A 15 6.84 20.18 -1.25
CA LEU A 15 7.63 20.61 -0.09
C LEU A 15 7.59 22.13 0.10
N ASN A 16 7.74 22.89 -0.97
CA ASN A 16 7.74 24.36 -0.92
C ASN A 16 6.36 24.94 -0.58
N SER A 17 5.29 24.24 -0.91
CA SER A 17 3.92 24.63 -0.58
C SER A 17 3.41 24.03 0.74
N ARG A 18 4.26 23.31 1.46
CA ARG A 18 3.90 22.69 2.74
C ARG A 18 3.46 23.76 3.75
N PRO A 19 2.24 23.63 4.31
CA PRO A 19 1.81 24.58 5.34
C PRO A 19 2.65 24.41 6.60
N TYR A 20 3.12 25.52 7.15
CA TYR A 20 3.76 25.52 8.46
C TYR A 20 2.69 25.31 9.53
N THR A 21 2.82 24.23 10.31
CA THR A 21 1.91 23.98 11.44
C THR A 21 2.71 23.72 12.72
N HIS A 22 2.33 24.35 13.82
CA HIS A 22 2.93 24.14 15.15
C HIS A 22 2.49 22.85 15.84
N ARG A 23 1.64 22.03 15.18
CA ARG A 23 1.00 20.85 15.78
C ARG A 23 1.58 19.53 15.30
N GLN A 24 2.58 19.55 14.45
CA GLN A 24 3.21 18.34 13.95
C GLN A 24 4.30 17.87 14.89
N ASP A 25 4.43 16.57 15.02
CA ASP A 25 5.55 15.88 15.63
C ASP A 25 6.11 14.84 14.64
N VAL A 26 7.24 14.24 14.95
CA VAL A 26 7.95 13.30 14.08
C VAL A 26 8.30 12.03 14.84
N ASP A 27 7.95 10.88 14.28
CA ASP A 27 8.48 9.59 14.71
C ASP A 27 9.71 9.25 13.86
N MET A 28 10.90 9.37 14.46
CA MET A 28 12.18 9.14 13.78
C MET A 28 12.46 7.67 13.49
N SER A 29 11.65 6.76 14.01
CA SER A 29 11.83 5.31 13.85
C SER A 29 11.08 4.71 12.65
N VAL A 30 10.35 5.52 11.89
CA VAL A 30 9.58 5.06 10.73
C VAL A 30 10.02 5.79 9.45
N ALA A 31 10.14 5.02 8.38
CA ALA A 31 10.29 5.53 7.03
C ALA A 31 9.01 5.27 6.22
N ALA A 32 8.39 6.33 5.70
CA ALA A 32 7.37 6.20 4.66
C ALA A 32 8.05 5.99 3.32
N VAL A 33 7.54 5.06 2.53
CA VAL A 33 8.06 4.79 1.18
C VAL A 33 6.92 4.88 0.19
N ILE A 34 6.95 5.88 -0.66
CA ILE A 34 5.96 6.12 -1.70
C ILE A 34 6.55 5.64 -3.03
N THR A 35 5.90 4.68 -3.68
CA THR A 35 6.33 4.21 -5.00
C THR A 35 5.74 5.10 -6.08
N ALA A 36 6.58 5.65 -6.95
CA ALA A 36 6.18 6.42 -8.11
C ALA A 36 6.23 5.54 -9.36
N GLN A 37 5.07 5.29 -9.95
CA GLN A 37 4.87 4.44 -11.12
C GLN A 37 4.77 5.31 -12.40
N HIS A 38 4.23 4.75 -13.48
CA HIS A 38 4.13 5.45 -14.76
C HIS A 38 3.15 6.62 -14.76
N ASP A 39 2.07 6.55 -13.96
CA ASP A 39 1.09 7.62 -13.83
C ASP A 39 1.34 8.45 -12.56
N LEU A 40 1.91 9.64 -12.76
CA LEU A 40 2.29 10.53 -11.67
C LEU A 40 1.22 11.56 -11.28
N ARG A 41 0.01 11.45 -11.85
CA ARG A 41 -1.08 12.44 -11.62
C ARG A 41 -1.46 12.59 -10.14
N PHE A 42 -1.29 11.53 -9.36
CA PHE A 42 -1.70 11.48 -7.95
C PHE A 42 -0.55 11.61 -6.97
N LEU A 43 0.69 11.58 -7.46
CA LEU A 43 1.89 11.62 -6.61
C LEU A 43 1.90 12.85 -5.70
N ALA A 44 1.59 14.03 -6.24
CA ALA A 44 1.53 15.27 -5.46
C ALA A 44 0.51 15.18 -4.32
N SER A 45 -0.67 14.61 -4.57
CA SER A 45 -1.70 14.41 -3.55
C SER A 45 -1.25 13.45 -2.45
N THR A 46 -0.59 12.36 -2.81
CA THR A 46 -0.08 11.37 -1.86
C THR A 46 1.04 11.95 -1.00
N VAL A 47 2.02 12.59 -1.61
CA VAL A 47 3.12 13.26 -0.88
C VAL A 47 2.57 14.36 0.03
N GLY A 48 1.68 15.19 -0.48
CA GLY A 48 1.03 16.25 0.29
C GLY A 48 0.25 15.72 1.49
N ALA A 49 -0.48 14.64 1.34
CA ALA A 49 -1.23 14.01 2.43
C ALA A 49 -0.32 13.42 3.52
N VAL A 50 0.84 12.86 3.15
CA VAL A 50 1.85 12.40 4.10
C VAL A 50 2.45 13.58 4.85
N LEU A 51 2.80 14.67 4.17
CA LEU A 51 3.35 15.89 4.77
C LEU A 51 2.35 16.62 5.67
N ALA A 52 1.06 16.43 5.47
CA ALA A 52 0.00 17.02 6.27
C ALA A 52 -0.37 16.21 7.54
N GLN A 53 0.28 15.08 7.78
CA GLN A 53 0.00 14.27 8.97
C GLN A 53 0.39 14.98 10.25
N ARG A 54 -0.36 14.77 11.33
CA ARG A 54 -0.03 15.26 12.67
C ARG A 54 1.24 14.62 13.21
N MET A 55 1.41 13.34 12.99
CA MET A 55 2.65 12.63 13.20
C MET A 55 3.30 12.37 11.86
N LEU A 56 4.53 12.82 11.67
CA LEU A 56 5.31 12.60 10.45
C LEU A 56 6.27 11.42 10.63
N PRO A 57 6.53 10.65 9.59
CA PRO A 57 7.67 9.75 9.57
C PRO A 57 8.98 10.57 9.49
N GLY A 58 10.02 10.11 10.16
CA GLY A 58 11.33 10.79 10.16
C GLY A 58 12.07 10.74 8.83
N MET A 59 11.66 9.81 7.95
CA MET A 59 12.16 9.67 6.59
C MET A 59 10.99 9.46 5.64
N ILE A 60 11.01 10.14 4.50
CA ILE A 60 10.06 9.95 3.41
C ILE A 60 10.88 9.62 2.16
N VAL A 61 10.67 8.43 1.62
CA VAL A 61 11.38 7.91 0.46
C VAL A 61 10.42 7.88 -0.73
N ILE A 62 10.82 8.49 -1.83
CA ILE A 62 10.12 8.36 -3.11
C ILE A 62 10.90 7.35 -3.95
N ALA A 63 10.32 6.17 -4.12
CA ALA A 63 10.88 5.10 -4.93
C ALA A 63 10.44 5.26 -6.39
N ASP A 64 11.32 5.76 -7.22
CA ASP A 64 11.04 6.03 -8.63
C ASP A 64 11.14 4.75 -9.46
N CYS A 65 10.00 4.24 -9.94
CA CYS A 65 9.92 3.11 -10.86
C CYS A 65 9.92 3.54 -12.34
N THR A 66 9.93 4.85 -12.63
CA THR A 66 9.83 5.38 -14.00
C THR A 66 11.19 5.53 -14.69
N GLY A 67 12.27 5.49 -13.94
CA GLY A 67 13.62 5.65 -14.46
C GLY A 67 14.11 7.11 -14.56
N GLN A 68 13.45 8.06 -13.95
CA GLN A 68 13.85 9.47 -13.95
C GLN A 68 15.02 9.76 -13.01
N ILE A 69 15.10 9.09 -11.88
CA ILE A 69 16.11 9.30 -10.86
C ILE A 69 17.27 8.33 -11.05
N GLU A 70 18.43 8.85 -11.44
CA GLU A 70 19.63 8.04 -11.63
C GLU A 70 20.49 7.93 -10.39
N GLN A 71 20.59 9.03 -9.63
CA GLN A 71 21.35 9.11 -8.37
C GLN A 71 20.44 9.54 -7.23
N PRO A 72 20.59 8.98 -6.02
CA PRO A 72 19.80 9.40 -4.88
C PRO A 72 19.93 10.90 -4.63
N MET A 73 18.79 11.54 -4.31
CA MET A 73 18.73 12.96 -3.99
C MET A 73 18.07 13.11 -2.62
N GLN A 74 18.61 13.99 -1.79
CA GLN A 74 18.07 14.24 -0.46
C GLN A 74 17.69 15.70 -0.27
N MET A 75 16.52 15.91 0.30
CA MET A 75 16.05 17.19 0.82
C MET A 75 15.67 17.03 2.29
N THR A 76 15.72 18.10 3.05
CA THR A 76 15.36 18.07 4.47
C THR A 76 14.46 19.23 4.82
N PHE A 77 13.65 19.06 5.85
CA PHE A 77 12.95 20.14 6.51
C PHE A 77 12.84 19.87 8.01
N ASP A 78 12.76 20.95 8.78
CA ASP A 78 12.67 20.87 10.23
C ASP A 78 11.22 21.00 10.69
N VAL A 79 10.87 20.20 11.68
CA VAL A 79 9.59 20.25 12.39
C VAL A 79 9.87 20.66 13.82
N ILE A 80 9.27 21.77 14.23
CA ILE A 80 9.39 22.30 15.59
C ILE A 80 8.11 21.92 16.34
N HIS A 81 8.25 21.05 17.32
CA HIS A 81 7.16 20.70 18.21
C HIS A 81 7.18 21.62 19.41
N SER A 82 6.13 22.46 19.58
CA SER A 82 5.94 23.24 20.78
C SER A 82 5.04 22.49 21.74
N SER A 83 5.60 21.92 22.82
CA SER A 83 4.77 21.43 23.92
C SER A 83 4.11 22.62 24.62
N GLN A 84 2.79 22.62 24.73
CA GLN A 84 2.06 23.70 25.43
C GLN A 84 2.27 23.70 26.95
N ASP A 85 2.93 22.69 27.51
CA ASP A 85 2.94 22.43 28.95
C ASP A 85 4.19 22.85 29.70
N VAL A 86 5.22 23.41 29.03
CA VAL A 86 6.45 23.77 29.75
C VAL A 86 6.97 25.13 29.34
N LEU A 87 6.87 26.07 30.27
CA LEU A 87 7.40 27.45 30.16
C LEU A 87 8.93 27.53 30.11
N THR A 88 9.65 26.41 30.07
CA THR A 88 11.12 26.37 30.27
C THR A 88 11.88 25.49 29.28
N GLU A 89 11.25 24.76 28.35
CA GLU A 89 11.96 23.93 27.39
C GLU A 89 12.14 24.65 26.07
N VAL A 90 13.38 24.61 25.55
CA VAL A 90 13.68 25.01 24.18
C VAL A 90 12.95 24.06 23.25
N PRO A 91 12.17 24.57 22.26
CA PRO A 91 11.48 23.69 21.30
C PRO A 91 12.49 22.77 20.62
N GLU A 92 12.26 21.46 20.71
CA GLU A 92 13.12 20.50 20.02
C GLU A 92 12.73 20.46 18.54
N ALA A 93 13.70 20.74 17.67
CA ALA A 93 13.55 20.59 16.23
C ALA A 93 13.94 19.17 15.81
N LYS A 94 13.06 18.48 15.09
CA LYS A 94 13.35 17.19 14.45
C LYS A 94 13.43 17.39 12.94
N THR A 95 14.47 16.85 12.32
CA THR A 95 14.69 16.96 10.88
C THR A 95 14.12 15.77 10.16
N VAL A 96 13.20 16.01 9.23
CA VAL A 96 12.66 15.01 8.31
C VAL A 96 13.50 14.98 7.04
N ARG A 97 13.92 13.79 6.62
CA ARG A 97 14.64 13.56 5.36
C ARG A 97 13.69 13.10 4.28
N VAL A 98 13.75 13.72 3.12
CA VAL A 98 13.03 13.31 1.91
C VAL A 98 14.05 12.84 0.89
N ILE A 99 13.99 11.57 0.52
CA ILE A 99 14.98 10.93 -0.35
C ILE A 99 14.29 10.42 -1.60
N LEU A 100 14.78 10.82 -2.77
CA LEU A 100 14.36 10.31 -4.06
C LEU A 100 15.38 9.28 -4.53
N VAL A 101 14.95 8.08 -4.87
CA VAL A 101 15.81 6.98 -5.30
C VAL A 101 15.18 6.20 -6.44
N GLY A 102 15.99 5.82 -7.44
CA GLY A 102 15.53 5.02 -8.58
C GLY A 102 15.51 3.53 -8.27
N VAL A 103 14.42 2.85 -8.63
CA VAL A 103 14.23 1.40 -8.45
C VAL A 103 13.72 0.77 -9.75
N LYS A 104 14.46 0.96 -10.83
CA LYS A 104 14.13 0.38 -12.13
C LYS A 104 13.93 -1.13 -12.04
N GLN A 105 12.99 -1.64 -12.83
CA GLN A 105 12.72 -3.08 -12.95
C GLN A 105 12.26 -3.77 -11.66
N ALA A 106 11.64 -3.04 -10.75
CA ALA A 106 10.99 -3.64 -9.61
C ALA A 106 9.84 -4.57 -10.07
N ALA A 107 9.82 -5.79 -9.53
CA ALA A 107 8.86 -6.82 -9.94
C ALA A 107 7.48 -6.65 -9.29
N SER A 108 7.39 -5.90 -8.19
CA SER A 108 6.17 -5.66 -7.44
C SER A 108 6.27 -4.37 -6.61
N PHE A 109 5.17 -3.99 -5.98
CA PHE A 109 5.14 -2.86 -5.06
C PHE A 109 6.15 -3.01 -3.90
N MET A 110 6.10 -4.12 -3.18
CA MET A 110 7.01 -4.33 -2.06
C MET A 110 8.46 -4.59 -2.49
N ASP A 111 8.67 -5.12 -3.69
CA ASP A 111 10.01 -5.20 -4.27
C ASP A 111 10.60 -3.80 -4.50
N ALA A 112 9.81 -2.86 -5.00
CA ALA A 112 10.22 -1.46 -5.14
C ALA A 112 10.55 -0.82 -3.79
N VAL A 113 9.72 -1.04 -2.77
CA VAL A 113 9.93 -0.54 -1.41
C VAL A 113 11.23 -1.10 -0.81
N THR A 114 11.43 -2.40 -0.90
CA THR A 114 12.63 -3.06 -0.36
C THR A 114 13.89 -2.61 -1.07
N ARG A 115 13.89 -2.53 -2.40
CA ARG A 115 15.04 -2.05 -3.19
C ARG A 115 15.40 -0.60 -2.87
N ALA A 116 14.40 0.26 -2.67
CA ALA A 116 14.64 1.65 -2.29
C ALA A 116 15.35 1.73 -0.94
N MET A 117 14.88 0.98 0.05
CA MET A 117 15.50 0.95 1.38
C MET A 117 16.89 0.33 1.36
N ASP A 118 17.14 -0.70 0.57
CA ASP A 118 18.44 -1.32 0.40
C ASP A 118 19.48 -0.34 -0.19
N GLN A 119 19.07 0.47 -1.17
CA GLN A 119 19.97 1.48 -1.78
C GLN A 119 20.32 2.61 -0.83
N ILE A 120 19.38 3.03 0.01
CA ILE A 120 19.59 4.10 0.98
C ILE A 120 20.45 3.62 2.15
N GLY A 121 20.36 2.33 2.47
CA GLY A 121 20.85 1.76 3.71
C GLY A 121 19.89 2.05 4.87
N ILE A 122 19.47 1.00 5.57
CA ILE A 122 18.55 1.15 6.69
C ILE A 122 19.35 1.62 7.90
N ASP A 123 19.05 2.83 8.38
CA ASP A 123 19.58 3.32 9.65
C ASP A 123 19.14 2.41 10.80
N ALA A 124 20.03 2.18 11.77
CA ALA A 124 19.74 1.34 12.94
C ALA A 124 18.52 1.83 13.76
N GLY A 125 18.14 3.10 13.62
CA GLY A 125 16.99 3.69 14.27
C GLY A 125 15.65 3.42 13.61
N ILE A 126 15.62 2.97 12.35
CA ILE A 126 14.36 2.65 11.65
C ILE A 126 13.86 1.29 12.10
N ARG A 127 12.63 1.24 12.60
CA ARG A 127 11.97 0.04 13.13
C ARG A 127 10.79 -0.42 12.31
N ALA A 128 10.18 0.45 11.50
CA ALA A 128 9.04 0.13 10.66
C ALA A 128 9.06 0.92 9.37
N LEU A 129 8.37 0.40 8.36
CA LEU A 129 8.07 1.05 7.09
C LEU A 129 6.58 1.37 7.00
N TRP A 130 6.27 2.46 6.32
CA TRP A 130 4.91 2.83 5.94
C TRP A 130 4.85 2.98 4.42
N PRO A 131 4.62 1.86 3.69
CA PRO A 131 4.58 1.87 2.25
C PRO A 131 3.26 2.41 1.71
N LEU A 132 3.34 3.21 0.64
CA LEU A 132 2.20 3.80 -0.04
C LEU A 132 2.40 3.75 -1.56
N HIS A 133 1.34 3.43 -2.30
CA HIS A 133 1.30 3.70 -3.74
C HIS A 133 1.14 5.20 -3.99
N ASP A 134 1.58 5.68 -5.16
CA ASP A 134 1.39 7.06 -5.59
C ASP A 134 -0.09 7.46 -5.78
N ASP A 135 -0.98 6.49 -5.92
CA ASP A 135 -2.42 6.65 -6.01
C ASP A 135 -3.17 6.25 -4.72
N SER A 136 -2.46 6.15 -3.60
CA SER A 136 -3.02 5.86 -2.29
C SER A 136 -2.54 6.89 -1.28
N ARG A 137 -3.47 7.58 -0.65
CA ARG A 137 -3.16 8.65 0.29
C ARG A 137 -3.83 8.42 1.64
N PRO A 138 -3.23 8.86 2.75
CA PRO A 138 -3.96 9.00 4.00
C PRO A 138 -5.21 9.85 3.81
N ALA A 139 -6.35 9.37 4.29
CA ALA A 139 -7.63 10.05 4.09
C ALA A 139 -7.82 11.27 5.01
N ASP A 140 -7.05 11.34 6.10
CA ASP A 140 -7.05 12.44 7.05
C ASP A 140 -5.64 12.68 7.64
N ASP A 141 -5.52 13.62 8.55
CA ASP A 141 -4.25 14.01 9.15
C ASP A 141 -3.81 13.13 10.34
N ARG A 142 -4.60 12.12 10.70
CA ARG A 142 -4.36 11.22 11.86
C ARG A 142 -4.03 9.79 11.47
N CYS A 143 -4.06 9.44 10.21
CA CYS A 143 -3.89 8.06 9.76
C CYS A 143 -2.61 7.42 10.31
N PHE A 144 -1.47 8.08 10.16
CA PHE A 144 -0.19 7.55 10.63
C PHE A 144 -0.10 7.48 12.16
N GLU A 145 -0.54 8.51 12.85
CA GLU A 145 -0.62 8.53 14.32
C GLU A 145 -1.47 7.36 14.85
N THR A 146 -2.61 7.12 14.22
CA THR A 146 -3.53 6.02 14.58
C THR A 146 -2.87 4.65 14.41
N LEU A 147 -2.12 4.43 13.32
CA LEU A 147 -1.35 3.20 13.13
C LEU A 147 -0.26 3.02 14.19
N LEU A 148 0.46 4.08 14.53
CA LEU A 148 1.50 4.05 15.56
C LEU A 148 0.92 3.75 16.94
N ASP A 149 -0.20 4.36 17.29
CA ASP A 149 -0.89 4.12 18.57
C ASP A 149 -1.39 2.67 18.65
N ALA A 150 -1.95 2.15 17.56
CA ALA A 150 -2.35 0.74 17.48
C ALA A 150 -1.16 -0.21 17.67
N TRP A 151 -0.01 0.08 17.08
CA TRP A 151 1.20 -0.71 17.26
C TRP A 151 1.73 -0.62 18.69
N ARG A 152 1.72 0.56 19.28
CA ARG A 152 2.12 0.76 20.68
C ARG A 152 1.22 -0.04 21.64
N ASN A 153 -0.08 -0.08 21.37
CA ASN A 153 -1.06 -0.80 22.18
C ASN A 153 -1.10 -2.30 21.89
N THR A 154 -0.62 -2.73 20.71
CA THR A 154 -0.56 -4.13 20.28
C THR A 154 0.83 -4.44 19.73
N PRO A 155 1.88 -4.43 20.57
CA PRO A 155 3.27 -4.58 20.10
C PRO A 155 3.55 -5.98 19.52
N THR A 156 2.68 -6.96 19.75
CA THR A 156 2.75 -8.30 19.17
C THR A 156 2.20 -8.37 17.75
N ALA A 157 1.54 -7.33 17.25
CA ALA A 157 1.08 -7.29 15.87
C ALA A 157 2.29 -7.31 14.92
N ALA A 158 2.32 -8.29 14.02
CA ALA A 158 3.36 -8.42 13.01
C ALA A 158 3.11 -7.52 11.80
N LEU A 159 1.87 -7.13 11.56
CA LEU A 159 1.46 -6.24 10.49
C LEU A 159 0.19 -5.50 10.88
N LEU A 160 0.13 -4.20 10.64
CA LEU A 160 -1.04 -3.37 10.93
C LEU A 160 -1.53 -2.70 9.64
N GLY A 161 -2.70 -3.10 9.18
CA GLY A 161 -3.31 -2.56 7.97
C GLY A 161 -4.31 -1.46 8.23
N ALA A 162 -4.51 -0.60 7.24
CA ALA A 162 -5.50 0.47 7.27
C ALA A 162 -6.78 0.04 6.54
N LYS A 163 -7.89 0.68 6.89
CA LYS A 163 -9.13 0.59 6.12
C LYS A 163 -8.92 1.25 4.75
N GLN A 164 -9.28 0.53 3.68
CA GLN A 164 -9.15 1.02 2.32
C GLN A 164 -10.48 1.59 1.83
N LEU A 165 -10.47 2.82 1.37
CA LEU A 165 -11.62 3.56 0.86
C LEU A 165 -11.40 3.96 -0.60
N ASP A 166 -12.48 4.41 -1.27
CA ASP A 166 -12.34 5.06 -2.57
C ASP A 166 -11.56 6.39 -2.47
N TRP A 167 -11.23 6.99 -3.60
CA TRP A 167 -10.41 8.22 -3.62
C TRP A 167 -11.06 9.39 -2.87
N GLN A 168 -12.38 9.45 -2.82
CA GLN A 168 -13.16 10.45 -2.09
C GLN A 168 -13.30 10.11 -0.60
N ALA A 169 -12.78 8.97 -0.17
CA ALA A 169 -12.86 8.48 1.21
C ALA A 169 -14.29 8.32 1.75
N LYS A 170 -15.22 7.92 0.88
CA LYS A 170 -16.65 7.76 1.21
C LYS A 170 -17.11 6.30 1.20
N ASN A 171 -16.58 5.51 0.27
CA ASN A 171 -17.02 4.13 0.06
C ASN A 171 -15.91 3.15 0.40
N LEU A 172 -16.31 2.00 0.95
CA LEU A 172 -15.40 0.94 1.36
C LEU A 172 -14.86 0.16 0.17
N HIS A 173 -13.55 -0.14 0.22
CA HIS A 173 -12.94 -1.15 -0.63
C HIS A 173 -12.55 -2.38 0.17
N ASN A 174 -11.96 -2.20 1.36
CA ASN A 174 -11.42 -3.30 2.12
C ASN A 174 -11.23 -2.93 3.60
N VAL A 175 -11.62 -3.84 4.50
CA VAL A 175 -11.34 -3.78 5.94
C VAL A 175 -10.72 -5.11 6.39
N GLY A 176 -9.73 -5.58 5.66
CA GLY A 176 -9.10 -6.88 5.86
C GLY A 176 -9.80 -8.01 5.12
N LEU A 177 -9.08 -9.09 4.91
CA LEU A 177 -9.54 -10.31 4.26
C LEU A 177 -9.54 -11.47 5.25
N TYR A 178 -10.44 -12.41 5.03
CA TYR A 178 -10.64 -13.61 5.86
C TYR A 178 -10.44 -14.87 5.04
N ALA A 179 -10.14 -15.98 5.71
CA ALA A 179 -10.03 -17.26 5.04
C ALA A 179 -11.41 -17.76 4.61
N GLY A 180 -11.57 -18.06 3.31
CA GLY A 180 -12.66 -18.83 2.75
C GLY A 180 -12.27 -20.30 2.62
N HIS A 181 -13.20 -21.13 2.08
CA HIS A 181 -12.95 -22.56 1.91
C HIS A 181 -11.82 -22.89 0.92
N HIS A 182 -11.67 -22.08 -0.11
CA HIS A 182 -10.70 -22.27 -1.19
C HIS A 182 -9.96 -20.99 -1.59
N ASP A 183 -10.30 -19.85 -0.99
CA ASP A 183 -9.78 -18.54 -1.34
C ASP A 183 -9.80 -17.57 -0.14
N VAL A 184 -9.44 -16.34 -0.38
CA VAL A 184 -9.48 -15.27 0.60
C VAL A 184 -10.71 -14.40 0.29
N VAL A 185 -11.54 -14.15 1.30
CA VAL A 185 -12.81 -13.45 1.14
C VAL A 185 -12.79 -12.10 1.83
N SER A 186 -13.34 -11.09 1.16
CA SER A 186 -13.74 -9.83 1.78
C SER A 186 -15.19 -9.94 2.24
N LEU A 187 -15.46 -9.52 3.48
CA LEU A 187 -16.84 -9.40 3.98
C LEU A 187 -17.48 -8.06 3.61
N VAL A 188 -16.67 -7.14 3.10
CA VAL A 188 -17.12 -5.84 2.62
C VAL A 188 -17.64 -6.01 1.20
N VAL A 189 -18.82 -5.47 0.93
CA VAL A 189 -19.29 -5.28 -0.44
C VAL A 189 -18.54 -4.09 -1.03
N ASP A 190 -17.80 -4.32 -2.11
CA ASP A 190 -16.99 -3.26 -2.72
C ASP A 190 -17.89 -2.09 -3.18
N GLY A 191 -17.55 -0.89 -2.72
CA GLY A 191 -18.29 0.33 -3.02
C GLY A 191 -19.43 0.66 -2.04
N GLU A 192 -19.68 -0.15 -1.00
CA GLU A 192 -20.66 0.23 0.02
C GLU A 192 -20.18 1.46 0.82
N PRO A 193 -21.10 2.34 1.27
CA PRO A 193 -20.73 3.50 2.07
C PRO A 193 -20.03 3.12 3.38
N ASP A 194 -19.01 3.86 3.76
CA ASP A 194 -18.39 3.73 5.07
C ASP A 194 -19.29 4.36 6.15
N GLN A 195 -19.89 3.51 6.96
CA GLN A 195 -20.71 3.85 8.12
C GLN A 195 -20.12 3.32 9.42
N GLU A 196 -18.81 3.04 9.41
CA GLU A 196 -18.08 2.47 10.55
C GLU A 196 -18.58 1.07 10.97
N GLN A 197 -19.35 0.41 10.11
CA GLN A 197 -20.00 -0.88 10.39
C GLN A 197 -19.00 -2.02 10.63
N TYR A 198 -17.75 -1.89 10.20
CA TYR A 198 -16.69 -2.89 10.39
C TYR A 198 -15.60 -2.45 11.39
N ASP A 199 -15.76 -1.33 12.07
CA ASP A 199 -14.71 -0.71 12.90
C ASP A 199 -14.40 -1.48 14.20
N GLY A 200 -15.21 -2.47 14.57
CA GLY A 200 -14.94 -3.38 15.69
C GLY A 200 -13.98 -4.53 15.38
N ARG A 201 -13.53 -4.68 14.15
CA ARG A 201 -12.68 -5.80 13.73
C ARG A 201 -11.21 -5.49 13.96
N GLN A 202 -10.45 -6.50 14.37
CA GLN A 202 -9.01 -6.39 14.62
C GLN A 202 -8.21 -7.48 13.91
N ASP A 203 -8.34 -8.73 14.31
CA ASP A 203 -7.57 -9.82 13.72
C ASP A 203 -8.17 -10.25 12.37
N VAL A 204 -7.31 -10.32 11.37
CA VAL A 204 -7.68 -10.67 9.99
C VAL A 204 -6.61 -11.58 9.39
N LEU A 205 -6.92 -12.24 8.27
CA LEU A 205 -5.96 -13.04 7.53
C LEU A 205 -5.01 -12.17 6.71
N SER A 206 -5.52 -11.13 6.09
CA SER A 206 -4.75 -10.28 5.19
C SER A 206 -5.24 -8.84 5.21
N VAL A 207 -4.30 -7.94 4.98
CA VAL A 207 -4.53 -6.51 4.77
C VAL A 207 -3.76 -6.07 3.52
N SER A 208 -4.15 -4.94 2.93
CA SER A 208 -3.36 -4.30 1.89
C SER A 208 -2.03 -3.79 2.48
N LEU A 209 -0.92 -4.04 1.81
CA LEU A 209 0.38 -3.49 2.20
C LEU A 209 0.47 -1.99 1.93
N SER A 210 -0.28 -1.47 0.97
CA SER A 210 -0.36 -0.02 0.76
C SER A 210 -1.08 0.65 1.92
N GLY A 211 -0.39 1.53 2.61
CA GLY A 211 -0.88 2.21 3.81
C GLY A 211 -0.75 1.42 5.11
N ALA A 212 -0.22 0.21 5.08
CA ALA A 212 0.04 -0.58 6.27
C ALA A 212 1.30 -0.12 7.01
N LEU A 213 1.33 -0.28 8.32
CA LEU A 213 2.55 -0.17 9.12
C LEU A 213 3.22 -1.55 9.19
N VAL A 214 4.44 -1.64 8.64
CA VAL A 214 5.18 -2.90 8.48
C VAL A 214 6.42 -2.88 9.36
N PRO A 215 6.42 -3.54 10.52
CA PRO A 215 7.62 -3.64 11.34
C PRO A 215 8.76 -4.33 10.57
N LEU A 216 9.98 -3.78 10.66
CA LEU A 216 11.15 -4.40 10.02
C LEU A 216 11.44 -5.79 10.55
N ALA A 217 11.14 -6.05 11.83
CA ALA A 217 11.25 -7.38 12.42
C ALA A 217 10.40 -8.41 11.67
N THR A 218 9.22 -8.03 11.20
CA THR A 218 8.33 -8.87 10.38
C THR A 218 8.97 -9.18 9.03
N LEU A 219 9.49 -8.19 8.33
CA LEU A 219 10.14 -8.40 7.04
C LEU A 219 11.37 -9.31 7.16
N ARG A 220 12.14 -9.17 8.23
CA ARG A 220 13.30 -10.03 8.51
C ARG A 220 12.87 -11.48 8.84
N ALA A 221 11.86 -11.63 9.69
CA ALA A 221 11.41 -12.97 10.13
C ALA A 221 10.77 -13.79 9.00
N PHE A 222 10.11 -13.13 8.05
CA PHE A 222 9.38 -13.76 6.95
C PHE A 222 10.02 -13.53 5.58
N GLU A 223 11.25 -13.04 5.53
CA GLU A 223 12.01 -12.79 4.29
C GLU A 223 11.33 -11.80 3.32
N GLY A 224 10.48 -10.92 3.84
CA GLY A 224 9.75 -9.94 3.05
C GLY A 224 8.62 -10.52 2.20
N ALA A 225 8.14 -9.72 1.25
CA ALA A 225 7.17 -10.15 0.26
C ALA A 225 7.84 -10.90 -0.88
N ASP A 226 7.18 -11.93 -1.42
CA ASP A 226 7.68 -12.69 -2.55
C ASP A 226 7.23 -12.04 -3.87
N PRO A 227 8.16 -11.51 -4.69
CA PRO A 227 7.84 -10.84 -5.95
C PRO A 227 7.15 -11.73 -6.98
N TRP A 228 7.30 -13.06 -6.85
CA TRP A 228 6.64 -14.01 -7.76
C TRP A 228 5.12 -13.88 -7.77
N PHE A 229 4.52 -13.48 -6.63
CA PHE A 229 3.07 -13.25 -6.54
C PHE A 229 2.63 -11.96 -7.25
N GLY A 230 3.54 -11.03 -7.53
CA GLY A 230 3.22 -9.73 -8.08
C GLY A 230 2.46 -8.84 -7.10
N THR A 231 2.20 -7.61 -7.53
CA THR A 231 1.59 -6.56 -6.69
C THR A 231 0.22 -6.95 -6.12
N PHE A 232 -0.58 -7.74 -6.85
CA PHE A 232 -1.95 -8.08 -6.42
C PHE A 232 -2.01 -9.14 -5.33
N ALA A 233 -1.06 -10.08 -5.31
CA ALA A 233 -1.11 -11.24 -4.43
C ALA A 233 -0.04 -11.23 -3.35
N GLU A 234 0.96 -10.38 -3.42
CA GLU A 234 2.06 -10.35 -2.45
C GLU A 234 1.61 -10.03 -1.04
N SER A 235 0.60 -9.17 -0.88
CA SER A 235 0.00 -8.87 0.42
C SER A 235 -0.61 -10.10 1.07
N THR A 236 -1.42 -10.84 0.32
CA THR A 236 -2.08 -12.06 0.80
C THR A 236 -1.05 -13.14 1.11
N ASP A 237 -0.03 -13.31 0.29
CA ASP A 237 1.03 -14.29 0.53
C ASP A 237 1.83 -13.98 1.80
N LEU A 238 2.28 -12.74 1.95
CA LEU A 238 3.03 -12.33 3.15
C LEU A 238 2.17 -12.49 4.41
N CYS A 239 0.93 -12.01 4.39
CA CYS A 239 0.02 -12.12 5.52
C CYS A 239 -0.26 -13.59 5.88
N ARG A 240 -0.43 -14.46 4.89
CA ARG A 240 -0.60 -15.89 5.10
C ARG A 240 0.62 -16.50 5.78
N ARG A 241 1.82 -16.20 5.31
CA ARG A 241 3.07 -16.70 5.94
C ARG A 241 3.22 -16.21 7.38
N ILE A 242 2.87 -14.96 7.66
CA ILE A 242 2.83 -14.41 9.01
C ILE A 242 1.88 -15.21 9.90
N CYS A 243 0.65 -15.44 9.45
CA CYS A 243 -0.35 -16.19 10.22
C CYS A 243 0.06 -17.64 10.45
N LEU A 244 0.62 -18.31 9.43
CA LEU A 244 1.13 -19.70 9.54
C LEU A 244 2.32 -19.79 10.50
N GLY A 245 3.14 -18.75 10.59
CA GLY A 245 4.23 -18.65 11.55
C GLY A 245 3.81 -18.26 12.96
N GLY A 246 2.51 -18.13 13.23
CA GLY A 246 1.96 -17.76 14.53
C GLY A 246 1.95 -16.25 14.80
N GLY A 247 2.24 -15.42 13.80
CA GLY A 247 2.15 -13.97 13.88
C GLY A 247 0.72 -13.46 13.74
N ARG A 248 0.49 -12.21 14.17
CA ARG A 248 -0.82 -11.55 14.07
C ARG A 248 -0.81 -10.50 12.98
N VAL A 249 -1.82 -10.56 12.11
CA VAL A 249 -2.16 -9.49 11.17
C VAL A 249 -3.41 -8.79 11.71
N VAL A 250 -3.31 -7.49 11.91
CA VAL A 250 -4.43 -6.71 12.44
C VAL A 250 -4.83 -5.62 11.45
N VAL A 251 -6.11 -5.33 11.38
CA VAL A 251 -6.64 -4.13 10.73
C VAL A 251 -6.90 -3.06 11.78
N VAL A 252 -6.56 -1.82 11.43
CA VAL A 252 -6.81 -0.64 12.26
C VAL A 252 -7.83 0.23 11.53
N PRO A 253 -9.15 0.03 11.77
CA PRO A 253 -10.19 0.64 10.94
C PRO A 253 -10.25 2.16 11.03
N GLN A 254 -9.76 2.74 12.13
CA GLN A 254 -9.67 4.19 12.33
C GLN A 254 -8.54 4.83 11.51
N ALA A 255 -7.55 4.04 11.08
CA ALA A 255 -6.57 4.46 10.09
C ALA A 255 -7.15 4.24 8.69
N ARG A 256 -7.34 5.32 7.93
CA ARG A 256 -8.05 5.29 6.66
C ARG A 256 -7.14 5.71 5.52
N ILE A 257 -7.14 4.91 4.45
CA ILE A 257 -6.41 5.17 3.22
C ILE A 257 -7.42 5.34 2.09
N ALA A 258 -7.34 6.46 1.38
CA ALA A 258 -8.04 6.67 0.13
C ALA A 258 -7.18 6.14 -1.02
N HIS A 259 -7.69 5.16 -1.75
CA HIS A 259 -6.97 4.49 -2.82
C HIS A 259 -7.78 4.56 -4.11
N ARG A 260 -7.17 5.06 -5.17
CA ARG A 260 -7.87 5.20 -6.44
C ARG A 260 -8.15 3.85 -7.11
N ARG A 261 -7.30 2.84 -6.89
CA ARG A 261 -7.41 1.56 -7.60
C ARG A 261 -7.56 1.74 -9.12
N ALA A 262 -6.75 2.58 -9.73
CA ALA A 262 -6.86 2.93 -11.15
C ALA A 262 -6.96 1.72 -12.08
N ARG A 263 -6.41 0.57 -11.67
CA ARG A 263 -6.51 -0.72 -12.36
C ARG A 263 -7.85 -1.43 -12.20
N PHE A 264 -8.65 -1.10 -11.17
CA PHE A 264 -9.97 -1.68 -10.91
C PHE A 264 -11.11 -0.74 -11.28
N GLU A 265 -10.89 0.56 -11.20
CA GLU A 265 -11.81 1.58 -11.70
C GLU A 265 -11.68 1.68 -13.22
N GLY A 266 -11.74 0.55 -13.93
CA GLY A 266 -11.73 0.58 -15.39
C GLY A 266 -12.58 1.71 -15.88
N ILE A 267 -11.97 2.78 -16.38
CA ILE A 267 -12.68 3.87 -17.04
C ILE A 267 -13.33 3.20 -18.24
N ARG A 268 -14.58 2.79 -18.07
CA ARG A 268 -15.36 2.25 -19.17
C ARG A 268 -15.48 3.36 -20.19
N SER A 269 -14.95 3.13 -21.39
CA SER A 269 -15.20 4.04 -22.51
C SER A 269 -16.71 4.24 -22.65
N LYS A 270 -17.15 5.35 -23.20
CA LYS A 270 -18.56 5.64 -23.50
C LYS A 270 -19.29 4.51 -24.26
N ASN A 271 -18.55 3.54 -24.81
CA ASN A 271 -19.06 2.40 -25.58
C ASN A 271 -19.00 1.07 -24.80
N GLY A 272 -18.77 1.08 -23.47
CA GLY A 272 -18.79 -0.14 -22.66
C GLY A 272 -17.59 -1.09 -22.86
N ARG A 273 -16.58 -0.70 -23.63
CA ARG A 273 -15.33 -1.46 -23.77
C ARG A 273 -14.38 -1.09 -22.64
N PRO A 274 -13.66 -2.06 -22.05
CA PRO A 274 -12.59 -1.75 -21.12
C PRO A 274 -11.55 -0.89 -21.85
N VAL A 275 -11.16 0.23 -21.26
CA VAL A 275 -10.04 1.03 -21.75
C VAL A 275 -8.79 0.30 -21.25
N GLU A 276 -7.87 -0.02 -22.15
CA GLU A 276 -6.52 -0.42 -21.78
C GLU A 276 -5.98 0.64 -20.83
N ASP A 277 -5.46 0.22 -19.67
CA ASP A 277 -4.67 1.14 -18.90
C ASP A 277 -3.42 1.54 -19.73
N GLU A 278 -2.81 2.65 -19.39
CA GLU A 278 -1.64 3.17 -20.14
C GLU A 278 -0.46 2.19 -20.14
N ASP A 279 -0.52 1.12 -19.34
CA ASP A 279 0.45 0.02 -19.28
C ASP A 279 0.11 -1.14 -20.26
N GLY A 280 -0.94 -1.04 -21.06
CA GLY A 280 -1.37 -2.07 -22.01
C GLY A 280 -1.86 -3.37 -21.34
N ARG A 281 -2.22 -3.34 -20.07
CA ARG A 281 -2.73 -4.49 -19.35
C ARG A 281 -4.26 -4.53 -19.44
N ILE A 282 -4.71 -5.50 -20.18
CA ILE A 282 -6.12 -5.77 -20.41
C ILE A 282 -6.65 -6.53 -19.20
N ASP A 283 -7.51 -5.91 -18.39
CA ASP A 283 -8.40 -6.51 -17.40
C ASP A 283 -7.77 -7.00 -16.07
N PRO A 284 -8.12 -6.32 -14.96
CA PRO A 284 -7.77 -6.77 -13.60
C PRO A 284 -8.25 -8.17 -13.26
N TYR A 285 -9.27 -8.68 -13.94
CA TYR A 285 -9.79 -10.03 -13.74
C TYR A 285 -8.74 -11.13 -13.98
N LEU A 286 -7.92 -11.00 -15.04
CA LEU A 286 -6.86 -11.96 -15.31
C LEU A 286 -5.78 -11.95 -14.21
N ALA A 287 -5.40 -10.76 -13.72
CA ALA A 287 -4.44 -10.64 -12.63
C ALA A 287 -4.97 -11.23 -11.32
N VAL A 288 -6.25 -11.03 -11.01
CA VAL A 288 -6.91 -11.62 -9.84
C VAL A 288 -6.98 -13.14 -9.96
N ARG A 289 -7.31 -13.66 -11.15
CA ARG A 289 -7.32 -15.12 -11.38
C ARG A 289 -5.93 -15.74 -11.25
N GLU A 290 -4.92 -15.10 -11.81
CA GLU A 290 -3.54 -15.54 -11.67
C GLU A 290 -3.11 -15.57 -10.20
N ALA A 291 -3.42 -14.51 -9.44
CA ALA A 291 -3.14 -14.42 -8.03
C ALA A 291 -3.82 -15.56 -7.24
N ASN A 292 -5.10 -15.81 -7.49
CA ASN A 292 -5.85 -16.88 -6.84
C ASN A 292 -5.32 -18.27 -7.22
N ALA A 293 -4.92 -18.45 -8.48
CA ALA A 293 -4.30 -19.70 -8.92
C ALA A 293 -2.95 -19.92 -8.21
N LYS A 294 -2.09 -18.91 -8.18
CA LYS A 294 -0.80 -18.99 -7.46
C LYS A 294 -1.00 -19.32 -5.98
N TYR A 295 -1.98 -18.69 -5.33
CA TYR A 295 -2.33 -18.94 -3.94
C TYR A 295 -2.80 -20.39 -3.73
N ALA A 296 -3.67 -20.90 -4.59
CA ALA A 296 -4.15 -22.28 -4.51
C ALA A 296 -3.02 -23.30 -4.68
N TYR A 297 -2.06 -23.06 -5.60
CA TYR A 297 -0.89 -23.92 -5.77
C TYR A 297 0.02 -23.93 -4.54
N THR A 298 0.19 -22.81 -3.86
CA THR A 298 1.02 -22.75 -2.65
C THR A 298 0.37 -23.44 -1.45
N ASP A 299 -0.96 -23.53 -1.44
CA ASP A 299 -1.72 -24.12 -0.33
C ASP A 299 -1.87 -25.65 -0.43
N MET A 300 -1.60 -26.22 -1.59
CA MET A 300 -1.74 -27.64 -1.85
C MET A 300 -0.41 -28.39 -1.89
N HIS A 301 -0.41 -29.64 -1.40
CA HIS A 301 0.74 -30.52 -1.54
C HIS A 301 1.04 -30.77 -3.03
N ARG A 302 2.31 -30.80 -3.40
CA ARG A 302 2.78 -30.92 -4.80
C ARG A 302 2.17 -32.10 -5.58
N SER A 303 1.86 -33.20 -4.90
CA SER A 303 1.22 -34.36 -5.53
C SER A 303 -0.16 -34.07 -6.12
N TRP A 304 -0.84 -33.02 -5.64
CA TRP A 304 -2.16 -32.60 -6.12
C TRP A 304 -2.12 -31.58 -7.25
N TRP A 305 -0.96 -31.02 -7.55
CA TRP A 305 -0.80 -30.01 -8.60
C TRP A 305 -1.33 -30.43 -9.98
N PRO A 306 -1.12 -31.67 -10.47
CA PRO A 306 -1.68 -32.08 -11.75
C PRO A 306 -3.21 -32.06 -11.77
N LEU A 307 -3.86 -32.44 -10.68
CA LEU A 307 -5.33 -32.41 -10.54
C LEU A 307 -5.83 -30.94 -10.46
N LEU A 308 -5.14 -30.10 -9.74
CA LEU A 308 -5.46 -28.68 -9.66
C LEU A 308 -5.31 -28.00 -11.03
N TRP A 309 -4.26 -28.36 -11.76
CA TRP A 309 -4.06 -27.85 -13.12
C TRP A 309 -5.18 -28.29 -14.07
N LEU A 310 -5.55 -29.58 -14.05
CA LEU A 310 -6.65 -30.09 -14.85
C LEU A 310 -7.98 -29.41 -14.50
N TRP A 311 -8.25 -29.22 -13.20
CA TRP A 311 -9.43 -28.52 -12.72
C TRP A 311 -9.46 -27.06 -13.20
N SER A 312 -8.33 -26.37 -13.16
CA SER A 312 -8.21 -25.00 -13.64
C SER A 312 -8.50 -24.85 -15.14
N ILE A 313 -8.09 -25.84 -15.95
CA ILE A 313 -8.41 -25.90 -17.36
C ILE A 313 -9.91 -26.08 -17.57
N ILE A 314 -10.53 -27.02 -16.86
CA ILE A 314 -11.97 -27.30 -16.97
C ILE A 314 -12.78 -26.04 -16.60
N GLN A 315 -12.44 -25.39 -15.50
CA GLN A 315 -13.08 -24.14 -15.09
C GLN A 315 -12.90 -23.03 -16.13
N SER A 316 -11.72 -22.91 -16.72
CA SER A 316 -11.44 -21.89 -17.73
C SER A 316 -12.22 -22.12 -19.01
N LEU A 317 -12.34 -23.37 -19.45
CA LEU A 317 -13.16 -23.74 -20.61
C LEU A 317 -14.64 -23.50 -20.34
N GLY A 318 -15.14 -23.89 -19.16
CA GLY A 318 -16.52 -23.63 -18.76
C GLY A 318 -16.87 -22.14 -18.74
N LEU A 319 -15.95 -21.34 -18.23
CA LEU A 319 -16.12 -19.89 -18.21
C LEU A 319 -16.08 -19.27 -19.63
N ALA A 320 -15.17 -19.76 -20.50
CA ALA A 320 -15.11 -19.31 -21.87
C ALA A 320 -16.42 -19.59 -22.62
N VAL A 321 -16.98 -20.78 -22.44
CA VAL A 321 -18.27 -21.14 -23.03
C VAL A 321 -19.39 -20.24 -22.48
N LEU A 322 -19.39 -19.96 -21.17
CA LEU A 322 -20.37 -19.10 -20.54
C LEU A 322 -20.30 -17.65 -21.07
N CYS A 323 -19.08 -17.12 -21.23
CA CYS A 323 -18.86 -15.78 -21.77
C CYS A 323 -19.29 -15.68 -23.23
N LEU A 324 -19.00 -16.70 -24.05
CA LEU A 324 -19.47 -16.76 -25.41
C LEU A 324 -21.03 -16.83 -25.49
N ALA A 325 -21.66 -17.62 -24.64
CA ALA A 325 -23.12 -17.72 -24.56
C ALA A 325 -23.77 -16.41 -24.13
N ARG A 326 -23.12 -15.64 -23.26
CA ARG A 326 -23.61 -14.34 -22.78
C ARG A 326 -23.22 -13.17 -23.67
N LYS A 327 -22.48 -13.41 -24.76
CA LYS A 327 -21.93 -12.37 -25.66
C LYS A 327 -21.14 -11.28 -24.90
N GLN A 328 -20.51 -11.65 -23.79
CA GLN A 328 -19.63 -10.77 -23.04
C GLN A 328 -18.21 -10.99 -23.53
N PRO A 329 -17.51 -9.95 -24.04
CA PRO A 329 -16.09 -10.08 -24.32
C PRO A 329 -15.32 -10.30 -22.99
N TYR A 330 -14.26 -11.06 -23.10
CA TYR A 330 -13.25 -11.18 -22.03
C TYR A 330 -12.58 -9.87 -21.76
#